data_f99bd625d5b54286ccd2e25aabd6d26c
#
_entry.id   f99bd625d5b54286ccd2e25aabd6d26c
#
_cell.length_a   1.000
_cell.length_b   1.000
_cell.length_c   1.000
_cell.angle_alpha   90.00
_cell.angle_beta   90.00
_cell.angle_gamma   90.00
#
_symmetry.space_group_name_H-M   'P 1'
#
loop_
_entity.id
_entity.type
_entity.pdbx_description
1 polymer ?
#
loop_
_entity_poly.entity_id
_entity_poly.type
_entity_poly.pdbx_seq_one_letter_code
_entity_poly.pdbx_strand_id
1 'polypeptide(L)'
;MPILITEPAIGYGGGATLLWFRESIGERQARGRFSPPDIFGGALAATENGTTLVGALGMVTFADEYWRWRGFIGRPDVNLDFYGGAGDDLKIGYNLEGWATTHLLQRRLGESENFIGARWNYIDFEARFDASQPPPPVAQGSRGIKSSGLGVFFEHDSRDNFFTPSAGWKFFVESVFYFPDLGSDEEYEMYCAYALSYFPLSKAWIVGLRADARAARGDVPFYQLPFIDLRGIPFFRYQNENVALAEAEVRWNITPRWALVGFAGTGKADESASAWGLGVRRLVARRLGIYMGVDLAKGPEETAIYIQAGSAWR
;
A
#
# COMPACT_ATOMS: atom_id res chain seq x y z
N MET A 1 -0.85 11.76 -16.00
CA MET A 1 -1.63 10.52 -16.17
C MET A 1 -2.86 10.62 -15.30
N PRO A 2 -4.08 10.34 -15.79
CA PRO A 2 -5.27 10.32 -14.95
C PRO A 2 -5.18 9.17 -13.93
N ILE A 3 -5.74 9.40 -12.75
CA ILE A 3 -5.95 8.39 -11.70
C ILE A 3 -7.46 8.22 -11.57
N LEU A 4 -7.91 6.98 -11.45
CA LEU A 4 -9.28 6.66 -11.09
C LEU A 4 -9.24 5.96 -9.73
N ILE A 5 -10.06 6.42 -8.81
CA ILE A 5 -10.17 5.90 -7.45
C ILE A 5 -11.48 5.14 -7.36
N THR A 6 -11.39 3.91 -6.88
CA THR A 6 -12.53 3.01 -6.75
C THR A 6 -12.47 2.24 -5.42
N GLU A 7 -11.80 2.82 -4.42
CA GLU A 7 -11.69 2.22 -3.08
C GLU A 7 -13.00 2.44 -2.31
N PRO A 8 -13.67 1.37 -1.88
CA PRO A 8 -14.97 1.46 -1.21
C PRO A 8 -14.98 2.37 0.03
N ALA A 9 -13.90 2.38 0.80
CA ALA A 9 -13.82 3.19 2.02
C ALA A 9 -13.89 4.71 1.78
N ILE A 10 -13.44 5.18 0.62
CA ILE A 10 -13.42 6.61 0.26
C ILE A 10 -14.29 6.95 -0.96
N GLY A 11 -14.97 5.96 -1.53
CA GLY A 11 -15.87 6.12 -2.66
C GLY A 11 -15.17 6.27 -4.02
N TYR A 12 -15.96 6.54 -5.03
CA TYR A 12 -15.47 6.75 -6.40
C TYR A 12 -14.88 8.14 -6.56
N GLY A 13 -13.79 8.22 -7.33
CA GLY A 13 -13.13 9.49 -7.53
C GLY A 13 -12.15 9.49 -8.68
N GLY A 14 -11.49 10.62 -8.83
CA GLY A 14 -10.49 10.78 -9.87
C GLY A 14 -9.40 11.76 -9.47
N GLY A 15 -8.35 11.76 -10.25
CA GLY A 15 -7.23 12.64 -10.02
C GLY A 15 -6.27 12.67 -11.19
N ALA A 16 -5.16 13.33 -10.96
CA ALA A 16 -4.08 13.40 -11.93
C ALA A 16 -2.74 13.20 -11.23
N THR A 17 -1.85 12.48 -11.90
CA THR A 17 -0.46 12.39 -11.50
C THR A 17 0.46 12.81 -12.63
N LEU A 18 1.51 13.54 -12.27
CA LEU A 18 2.64 13.86 -13.14
C LEU A 18 3.83 13.04 -12.64
N LEU A 19 4.39 12.19 -13.49
CA LEU A 19 5.58 11.41 -13.19
C LEU A 19 6.71 11.85 -14.12
N TRP A 20 7.86 12.10 -13.54
CA TRP A 20 9.10 12.38 -14.24
C TRP A 20 10.12 11.29 -13.97
N PHE A 21 10.63 10.69 -15.04
CA PHE A 21 11.65 9.63 -15.01
C PHE A 21 13.00 10.27 -15.34
N ARG A 22 13.96 10.15 -14.42
CA ARG A 22 15.27 10.79 -14.54
C ARG A 22 16.17 10.12 -15.60
N GLU A 23 16.03 8.80 -15.76
CA GLU A 23 16.83 8.03 -16.72
C GLU A 23 15.95 7.31 -17.73
N SER A 24 16.47 7.12 -18.93
CA SER A 24 15.79 6.27 -19.92
C SER A 24 15.86 4.80 -19.48
N ILE A 25 14.76 4.09 -19.73
CA ILE A 25 14.64 2.66 -19.38
C ILE A 25 15.70 1.81 -20.10
N GLY A 26 16.11 2.21 -21.32
CA GLY A 26 17.14 1.52 -22.08
C GLY A 26 18.52 1.54 -21.44
N GLU A 27 18.90 2.64 -20.80
CA GLU A 27 20.16 2.77 -20.09
C GLU A 27 20.20 1.87 -18.85
N ARG A 28 19.07 1.68 -18.16
CA ARG A 28 18.98 0.77 -17.00
C ARG A 28 19.01 -0.69 -17.38
N GLN A 29 18.26 -1.08 -18.42
CA GLN A 29 18.27 -2.46 -18.90
C GLN A 29 19.64 -2.90 -19.39
N ALA A 30 20.46 -1.97 -19.88
CA ALA A 30 21.83 -2.25 -20.27
C ALA A 30 22.77 -2.63 -19.11
N ARG A 31 22.40 -2.33 -17.85
CA ARG A 31 23.18 -2.67 -16.65
C ARG A 31 23.01 -4.12 -16.18
N GLY A 32 22.07 -4.88 -16.77
CA GLY A 32 21.91 -6.32 -16.54
C GLY A 32 21.37 -6.72 -15.16
N ARG A 33 20.93 -5.75 -14.32
CA ARG A 33 20.34 -5.96 -13.00
C ARG A 33 18.97 -5.34 -12.92
N PHE A 34 18.08 -5.96 -12.13
CA PHE A 34 16.83 -5.33 -11.77
C PHE A 34 17.07 -4.12 -10.88
N SER A 35 16.72 -2.94 -11.36
CA SER A 35 16.77 -1.69 -10.61
C SER A 35 15.50 -0.91 -10.85
N PRO A 36 14.79 -0.48 -9.77
CA PRO A 36 13.63 0.40 -9.92
C PRO A 36 14.02 1.69 -10.64
N PRO A 37 13.13 2.27 -11.46
CA PRO A 37 13.41 3.54 -12.11
C PRO A 37 13.50 4.69 -11.09
N ASP A 38 14.37 5.69 -11.36
CA ASP A 38 14.32 6.95 -10.63
C ASP A 38 13.11 7.74 -11.08
N ILE A 39 12.21 7.99 -10.15
CA ILE A 39 10.92 8.63 -10.40
C ILE A 39 10.74 9.77 -9.41
N PHE A 40 10.27 10.91 -9.92
CA PHE A 40 9.67 11.95 -9.11
C PHE A 40 8.25 12.18 -9.60
N GLY A 41 7.34 12.45 -8.68
CA GLY A 41 5.97 12.68 -9.06
C GLY A 41 5.20 13.54 -8.09
N GLY A 42 4.15 14.17 -8.63
CA GLY A 42 3.13 14.83 -7.85
C GLY A 42 1.76 14.30 -8.24
N ALA A 43 0.85 14.25 -7.30
CA ALA A 43 -0.52 13.79 -7.51
C ALA A 43 -1.51 14.67 -6.78
N LEU A 44 -2.69 14.80 -7.37
CA LEU A 44 -3.88 15.33 -6.73
C LEU A 44 -5.06 14.42 -7.04
N ALA A 45 -5.96 14.25 -6.08
CA ALA A 45 -7.13 13.40 -6.25
C ALA A 45 -8.29 13.92 -5.38
N ALA A 46 -9.52 13.59 -5.81
CA ALA A 46 -10.73 13.85 -5.07
C ALA A 46 -11.76 12.73 -5.31
N THR A 47 -12.61 12.47 -4.33
CA THR A 47 -13.65 11.45 -4.39
C THR A 47 -15.02 12.02 -4.05
N GLU A 48 -16.07 11.26 -4.36
CA GLU A 48 -17.47 11.67 -4.15
C GLU A 48 -17.86 11.87 -2.69
N ASN A 49 -17.18 11.18 -1.75
CA ASN A 49 -17.41 11.37 -0.32
C ASN A 49 -16.69 12.62 0.25
N GLY A 50 -16.06 13.44 -0.62
CA GLY A 50 -15.36 14.65 -0.23
C GLY A 50 -13.89 14.44 0.16
N THR A 51 -13.35 13.23 0.09
CA THR A 51 -11.92 12.97 0.31
C THR A 51 -11.09 13.68 -0.75
N THR A 52 -10.03 14.34 -0.34
CA THR A 52 -9.03 14.94 -1.22
C THR A 52 -7.60 14.56 -0.82
N LEU A 53 -6.71 14.51 -1.78
CA LEU A 53 -5.30 14.25 -1.59
C LEU A 53 -4.45 15.13 -2.51
N VAL A 54 -3.47 15.79 -1.96
CA VAL A 54 -2.36 16.39 -2.72
C VAL A 54 -1.06 15.87 -2.16
N GLY A 55 -0.13 15.48 -3.03
CA GLY A 55 1.14 14.94 -2.55
C GLY A 55 2.21 14.83 -3.62
N ALA A 56 3.42 14.58 -3.17
CA ALA A 56 4.58 14.32 -4.00
C ALA A 56 5.33 13.07 -3.51
N LEU A 57 5.95 12.37 -4.44
CA LEU A 57 6.76 11.19 -4.18
C LEU A 57 8.07 11.24 -4.94
N GLY A 58 9.05 10.55 -4.42
CA GLY A 58 10.34 10.36 -5.09
C GLY A 58 10.91 9.00 -4.81
N MET A 59 11.62 8.46 -5.79
CA MET A 59 12.43 7.27 -5.69
C MET A 59 13.71 7.48 -6.49
N VAL A 60 14.85 7.35 -5.84
CA VAL A 60 16.16 7.60 -6.45
C VAL A 60 17.14 6.53 -6.02
N THR A 61 17.91 6.08 -6.97
CA THR A 61 19.05 5.19 -6.76
C THR A 61 20.36 5.95 -7.03
N PHE A 62 21.33 5.83 -6.15
CA PHE A 62 22.61 6.54 -6.26
C PHE A 62 23.78 5.71 -5.74
N ALA A 63 25.02 6.23 -5.91
CA ALA A 63 26.26 5.54 -5.56
C ALA A 63 26.33 4.12 -6.18
N ASP A 64 26.27 4.04 -7.52
CA ASP A 64 26.31 2.79 -8.31
C ASP A 64 25.28 1.74 -7.86
N GLU A 65 24.06 2.23 -7.53
CA GLU A 65 22.92 1.43 -7.07
C GLU A 65 23.08 0.81 -5.67
N TYR A 66 24.10 1.19 -4.92
CA TYR A 66 24.24 0.74 -3.54
C TYR A 66 23.24 1.38 -2.60
N TRP A 67 22.78 2.60 -2.90
CA TRP A 67 21.82 3.30 -2.08
C TRP A 67 20.52 3.57 -2.84
N ARG A 68 19.40 3.42 -2.15
CA ARG A 68 18.07 3.77 -2.65
C ARG A 68 17.37 4.63 -1.62
N TRP A 69 16.81 5.73 -2.07
CA TRP A 69 15.90 6.55 -1.30
C TRP A 69 14.51 6.48 -1.91
N ARG A 70 13.49 6.35 -1.06
CA ARG A 70 12.07 6.47 -1.41
C ARG A 70 11.43 7.43 -0.42
N GLY A 71 10.62 8.34 -0.90
CA GLY A 71 9.94 9.30 -0.04
C GLY A 71 8.59 9.72 -0.59
N PHE A 72 7.74 10.08 0.33
CA PHE A 72 6.42 10.64 0.06
C PHE A 72 6.18 11.78 1.04
N ILE A 73 5.50 12.83 0.58
CA ILE A 73 4.91 13.90 1.38
C ILE A 73 3.55 14.25 0.80
N GLY A 74 2.55 14.39 1.65
CA GLY A 74 1.20 14.73 1.20
C GLY A 74 0.35 15.35 2.28
N ARG A 75 -0.72 15.99 1.83
CA ARG A 75 -1.79 16.51 2.67
C ARG A 75 -3.08 15.81 2.29
N PRO A 76 -3.41 14.69 2.92
CA PRO A 76 -4.73 14.08 2.84
C PRO A 76 -5.76 14.88 3.65
N ASP A 77 -6.98 14.87 3.14
CA ASP A 77 -8.22 15.24 3.83
C ASP A 77 -9.19 14.10 3.50
N VAL A 78 -9.33 13.15 4.42
CA VAL A 78 -9.94 11.84 4.14
C VAL A 78 -11.16 11.63 5.03
N ASN A 79 -12.30 11.37 4.41
CA ASN A 79 -13.53 10.97 5.09
C ASN A 79 -13.62 9.45 5.11
N LEU A 80 -13.73 8.89 6.30
CA LEU A 80 -13.72 7.45 6.56
C LEU A 80 -14.81 7.07 7.55
N ASP A 81 -15.05 5.77 7.65
CA ASP A 81 -15.92 5.18 8.65
C ASP A 81 -15.10 4.41 9.68
N PHE A 82 -15.35 4.66 10.95
CA PHE A 82 -14.90 3.81 12.04
C PHE A 82 -15.94 2.72 12.29
N TYR A 83 -15.47 1.49 12.39
CA TYR A 83 -16.29 0.34 12.71
C TYR A 83 -15.92 -0.17 14.10
N GLY A 84 -16.90 -0.37 14.97
CA GLY A 84 -16.65 -0.82 16.34
C GLY A 84 -17.91 -1.24 17.08
N GLY A 85 -17.72 -1.79 18.29
CA GLY A 85 -18.81 -2.32 19.12
C GLY A 85 -18.88 -3.86 19.08
N ALA A 86 -19.63 -4.44 19.99
CA ALA A 86 -19.90 -5.88 20.00
C ALA A 86 -20.80 -6.23 18.81
N GLY A 87 -20.22 -6.83 17.76
CA GLY A 87 -20.94 -7.22 16.55
C GLY A 87 -20.73 -6.29 15.34
N ASP A 88 -19.77 -5.35 15.42
CA ASP A 88 -19.42 -4.42 14.33
C ASP A 88 -20.59 -3.57 13.75
N ASP A 89 -21.68 -3.44 14.51
CA ASP A 89 -22.87 -2.70 14.08
C ASP A 89 -22.73 -1.17 14.21
N LEU A 90 -21.68 -0.70 14.91
CA LEU A 90 -21.43 0.72 15.08
C LEU A 90 -20.59 1.25 13.95
N LYS A 91 -21.15 2.11 13.12
CA LYS A 91 -20.50 2.83 12.04
C LYS A 91 -20.52 4.33 12.34
N ILE A 92 -19.34 4.93 12.55
CA ILE A 92 -19.20 6.36 12.87
C ILE A 92 -18.32 7.01 11.81
N GLY A 93 -18.87 8.01 11.10
CA GLY A 93 -18.11 8.82 10.15
C GLY A 93 -17.09 9.70 10.87
N TYR A 94 -15.88 9.78 10.32
CA TYR A 94 -14.85 10.71 10.78
C TYR A 94 -14.02 11.23 9.61
N ASN A 95 -13.44 12.40 9.83
CA ASN A 95 -12.51 13.04 8.91
C ASN A 95 -11.11 13.07 9.50
N LEU A 96 -10.11 12.78 8.67
CA LEU A 96 -8.68 12.96 8.98
C LEU A 96 -8.09 13.97 8.00
N GLU A 97 -7.66 15.12 8.51
CA GLU A 97 -7.00 16.15 7.73
C GLU A 97 -5.63 16.46 8.33
N GLY A 98 -4.59 16.59 7.49
CA GLY A 98 -3.27 17.00 7.98
C GLY A 98 -2.15 16.65 7.02
N TRP A 99 -0.94 16.52 7.55
CA TRP A 99 0.26 16.20 6.82
C TRP A 99 0.76 14.80 7.11
N ALA A 100 1.21 14.11 6.08
CA ALA A 100 1.90 12.84 6.22
C ALA A 100 3.15 12.83 5.36
N THR A 101 4.25 12.31 5.92
CA THR A 101 5.46 12.06 5.16
C THR A 101 6.12 10.75 5.60
N THR A 102 6.76 10.07 4.66
CA THR A 102 7.57 8.90 4.93
C THR A 102 8.82 8.93 4.08
N HIS A 103 9.94 8.56 4.67
CA HIS A 103 11.23 8.46 3.99
C HIS A 103 11.90 7.15 4.34
N LEU A 104 12.33 6.42 3.32
CA LEU A 104 13.09 5.18 3.43
C LEU A 104 14.43 5.38 2.76
N LEU A 105 15.50 5.10 3.49
CA LEU A 105 16.85 5.05 2.95
C LEU A 105 17.41 3.65 3.17
N GLN A 106 17.83 2.99 2.10
CA GLN A 106 18.34 1.63 2.17
C GLN A 106 19.66 1.47 1.43
N ARG A 107 20.48 0.58 1.95
CA ARG A 107 21.76 0.20 1.39
C ARG A 107 21.76 -1.26 0.98
N ARG A 108 22.31 -1.53 -0.19
CA ARG A 108 22.54 -2.88 -0.71
C ARG A 108 23.63 -3.58 0.09
N LEU A 109 23.44 -4.86 0.39
CA LEU A 109 24.41 -5.71 1.06
C LEU A 109 25.27 -6.44 0.01
N GLY A 110 26.46 -5.90 -0.24
CA GLY A 110 27.36 -6.41 -1.27
C GLY A 110 26.73 -6.35 -2.67
N GLU A 111 26.94 -7.40 -3.45
CA GLU A 111 26.39 -7.54 -4.82
C GLU A 111 25.05 -8.29 -4.84
N SER A 112 24.42 -8.49 -3.65
CA SER A 112 23.20 -9.27 -3.52
C SER A 112 21.94 -8.45 -3.81
N GLU A 113 20.78 -9.12 -3.84
CA GLU A 113 19.45 -8.53 -3.91
C GLU A 113 18.88 -8.14 -2.52
N ASN A 114 19.77 -8.10 -1.51
CA ASN A 114 19.39 -7.79 -0.14
C ASN A 114 19.73 -6.35 0.21
N PHE A 115 18.83 -5.71 0.97
CA PHE A 115 18.98 -4.34 1.43
C PHE A 115 18.64 -4.26 2.92
N ILE A 116 19.38 -3.41 3.63
CA ILE A 116 19.03 -2.97 4.97
C ILE A 116 18.80 -1.47 4.95
N GLY A 117 17.84 -0.99 5.70
CA GLY A 117 17.51 0.42 5.66
C GLY A 117 16.89 0.95 6.93
N ALA A 118 16.71 2.26 6.92
CA ALA A 118 16.00 3.00 7.95
C ALA A 118 14.79 3.71 7.34
N ARG A 119 13.74 3.86 8.14
CA ARG A 119 12.53 4.61 7.82
C ARG A 119 12.34 5.72 8.84
N TRP A 120 11.87 6.86 8.36
CA TRP A 120 11.27 7.90 9.17
C TRP A 120 9.87 8.18 8.67
N ASN A 121 8.90 8.14 9.59
CA ASN A 121 7.51 8.51 9.34
C ASN A 121 7.17 9.72 10.20
N TYR A 122 6.40 10.63 9.63
CA TYR A 122 5.79 11.74 10.38
C TYR A 122 4.36 11.94 9.89
N ILE A 123 3.45 12.04 10.84
CA ILE A 123 2.03 12.31 10.64
C ILE A 123 1.62 13.40 11.63
N ASP A 124 0.87 14.39 11.15
CA ASP A 124 0.25 15.44 11.96
C ASP A 124 -1.18 15.59 11.45
N PHE A 125 -2.11 14.88 12.10
CA PHE A 125 -3.51 14.82 11.71
C PHE A 125 -4.42 15.39 12.75
N GLU A 126 -5.48 16.05 12.32
CA GLU A 126 -6.66 16.37 13.10
C GLU A 126 -7.77 15.39 12.74
N ALA A 127 -8.29 14.67 13.75
CA ALA A 127 -9.43 13.80 13.61
C ALA A 127 -10.73 14.52 14.06
N ARG A 128 -11.74 14.55 13.18
CA ARG A 128 -13.04 15.14 13.46
C ARG A 128 -14.12 14.09 13.28
N PHE A 129 -14.82 13.74 14.34
CA PHE A 129 -15.95 12.82 14.31
C PHE A 129 -17.26 13.54 13.98
N ASP A 130 -18.19 12.84 13.35
CA ASP A 130 -19.53 13.37 13.09
C ASP A 130 -20.19 13.78 14.42
N ALA A 131 -20.60 15.04 14.51
CA ALA A 131 -21.19 15.62 15.72
C ALA A 131 -22.52 14.98 16.13
N SER A 132 -23.17 14.22 15.25
CA SER A 132 -24.42 13.47 15.52
C SER A 132 -24.20 12.23 16.40
N GLN A 133 -22.96 11.76 16.56
CA GLN A 133 -22.61 10.57 17.33
C GLN A 133 -21.44 10.85 18.28
N PRO A 134 -21.47 10.31 19.52
CA PRO A 134 -20.33 10.45 20.41
C PRO A 134 -19.11 9.70 19.83
N PRO A 135 -17.90 10.26 19.95
CA PRO A 135 -16.69 9.56 19.50
C PRO A 135 -16.54 8.23 20.26
N PRO A 136 -16.07 7.17 19.58
CA PRO A 136 -15.84 5.90 20.22
C PRO A 136 -14.83 6.06 21.36
N PRO A 137 -14.86 5.21 22.41
CA PRO A 137 -13.94 5.31 23.56
C PRO A 137 -12.46 5.36 23.17
N VAL A 138 -12.08 4.64 22.11
CA VAL A 138 -10.71 4.61 21.56
C VAL A 138 -10.29 5.92 20.88
N ALA A 139 -11.24 6.81 20.61
CA ALA A 139 -11.01 8.11 19.98
C ALA A 139 -11.20 9.29 20.95
N GLN A 140 -11.55 9.02 22.21
CA GLN A 140 -11.69 10.06 23.22
C GLN A 140 -10.30 10.57 23.64
N GLY A 141 -9.91 11.70 23.08
CA GLY A 141 -8.62 12.34 23.35
C GLY A 141 -7.79 12.65 22.10
N SER A 142 -8.15 12.09 20.96
CA SER A 142 -7.33 12.13 19.73
C SER A 142 -7.78 13.18 18.71
N ARG A 143 -8.01 14.44 19.14
CA ARG A 143 -8.41 15.50 18.20
C ARG A 143 -7.25 16.06 17.36
N GLY A 144 -6.04 16.02 17.85
CA GLY A 144 -4.84 16.32 17.10
C GLY A 144 -3.80 15.27 17.47
N ILE A 145 -3.31 14.49 16.52
CA ILE A 145 -2.37 13.41 16.81
C ILE A 145 -1.16 13.57 15.91
N LYS A 146 -0.02 13.75 16.55
CA LYS A 146 1.28 13.69 15.91
C LYS A 146 1.90 12.34 16.16
N SER A 147 2.35 11.71 15.09
CA SER A 147 3.11 10.48 15.17
C SER A 147 4.41 10.65 14.42
N SER A 148 5.52 10.53 15.13
CA SER A 148 6.87 10.56 14.55
C SER A 148 7.62 9.31 14.96
N GLY A 149 8.01 8.51 13.98
CA GLY A 149 8.61 7.20 14.23
C GLY A 149 9.85 6.96 13.40
N LEU A 150 10.83 6.31 14.02
CA LEU A 150 12.02 5.78 13.35
C LEU A 150 11.94 4.25 13.30
N GLY A 151 12.30 3.68 12.14
CA GLY A 151 12.29 2.25 11.93
C GLY A 151 13.53 1.75 11.25
N VAL A 152 13.71 0.44 11.35
CA VAL A 152 14.71 -0.31 10.61
C VAL A 152 14.01 -1.41 9.82
N PHE A 153 14.56 -1.72 8.65
CA PHE A 153 13.97 -2.76 7.80
C PHE A 153 15.03 -3.54 7.03
N PHE A 154 14.63 -4.74 6.63
CA PHE A 154 15.34 -5.56 5.68
C PHE A 154 14.44 -5.82 4.47
N GLU A 155 14.99 -5.72 3.26
CA GLU A 155 14.30 -6.02 1.99
C GLU A 155 15.15 -6.96 1.14
N HIS A 156 14.55 -8.03 0.65
CA HIS A 156 15.04 -8.82 -0.47
C HIS A 156 14.13 -8.60 -1.66
N ASP A 157 14.68 -8.27 -2.84
CA ASP A 157 13.87 -8.06 -4.05
C ASP A 157 14.59 -8.58 -5.28
N SER A 158 14.24 -9.80 -5.70
CA SER A 158 14.74 -10.49 -6.89
C SER A 158 13.72 -10.61 -8.02
N ARG A 159 12.66 -9.78 -7.98
CA ARG A 159 11.63 -9.79 -9.02
C ARG A 159 12.21 -9.35 -10.37
N ASP A 160 11.68 -9.92 -11.44
CA ASP A 160 12.07 -9.61 -12.82
C ASP A 160 11.57 -8.24 -13.31
N ASN A 161 10.50 -7.72 -12.70
CA ASN A 161 9.90 -6.44 -13.06
C ASN A 161 9.31 -5.74 -11.84
N PHE A 162 9.51 -4.42 -11.77
CA PHE A 162 9.01 -3.60 -10.66
C PHE A 162 7.48 -3.42 -10.70
N PHE A 163 6.92 -3.20 -11.90
CA PHE A 163 5.51 -2.85 -12.05
C PHE A 163 4.60 -4.08 -12.16
N THR A 164 4.99 -5.08 -12.95
CA THR A 164 4.17 -6.29 -13.15
C THR A 164 5.08 -7.52 -13.19
N PRO A 165 5.49 -8.03 -12.04
CA PRO A 165 6.38 -9.17 -11.94
C PRO A 165 5.80 -10.42 -12.59
N SER A 166 6.68 -11.26 -13.12
CA SER A 166 6.35 -12.59 -13.64
C SER A 166 7.15 -13.70 -12.98
N ALA A 167 8.29 -13.34 -12.36
CA ALA A 167 9.17 -14.27 -11.66
C ALA A 167 9.89 -13.56 -10.51
N GLY A 168 10.36 -14.35 -9.55
CA GLY A 168 11.16 -13.87 -8.44
C GLY A 168 10.39 -13.63 -7.16
N TRP A 169 11.09 -13.06 -6.18
CA TRP A 169 10.62 -12.92 -4.80
C TRP A 169 10.85 -11.50 -4.31
N LYS A 170 9.96 -11.05 -3.44
CA LYS A 170 10.19 -9.90 -2.58
C LYS A 170 9.84 -10.29 -1.15
N PHE A 171 10.74 -10.05 -0.23
CA PHE A 171 10.53 -10.20 1.19
C PHE A 171 10.88 -8.89 1.89
N PHE A 172 10.06 -8.47 2.84
CA PHE A 172 10.26 -7.25 3.59
C PHE A 172 9.88 -7.48 5.05
N VAL A 173 10.73 -7.02 5.96
CA VAL A 173 10.46 -7.02 7.39
C VAL A 173 10.90 -5.69 7.97
N GLU A 174 10.08 -5.15 8.87
CA GLU A 174 10.26 -3.81 9.43
C GLU A 174 9.78 -3.74 10.87
N SER A 175 10.46 -2.91 11.66
CA SER A 175 10.02 -2.42 12.97
C SER A 175 10.13 -0.92 13.00
N VAL A 176 9.07 -0.22 13.41
CA VAL A 176 9.03 1.25 13.56
C VAL A 176 8.60 1.57 14.98
N PHE A 177 9.35 2.45 15.62
CA PHE A 177 9.13 2.87 17.01
C PHE A 177 8.77 4.35 17.02
N TYR A 178 7.63 4.66 17.62
CA TYR A 178 7.09 5.99 17.78
C TYR A 178 7.21 6.39 19.25
N PHE A 179 7.81 7.55 19.53
CA PHE A 179 8.03 8.00 20.89
C PHE A 179 8.11 9.53 20.99
N PRO A 180 7.79 10.10 22.18
CA PRO A 180 7.69 11.55 22.39
C PRO A 180 8.95 12.33 22.04
N ASP A 181 10.15 11.79 22.29
CA ASP A 181 11.42 12.47 21.97
C ASP A 181 11.61 12.73 20.47
N LEU A 182 10.87 12.01 19.61
CA LEU A 182 10.81 12.25 18.16
C LEU A 182 9.63 13.16 17.75
N GLY A 183 8.80 13.58 18.68
CA GLY A 183 7.63 14.42 18.43
C GLY A 183 6.34 13.62 18.20
N SER A 184 6.27 12.37 18.66
CA SER A 184 5.03 11.59 18.73
C SER A 184 4.26 11.97 19.99
N ASP A 185 2.92 12.09 19.88
CA ASP A 185 2.07 12.33 21.06
C ASP A 185 1.89 11.05 21.89
N GLU A 186 1.91 9.89 21.21
CA GLU A 186 1.74 8.57 21.81
C GLU A 186 2.99 7.71 21.61
N GLU A 187 3.18 6.73 22.51
CA GLU A 187 4.27 5.77 22.45
C GLU A 187 3.75 4.40 21.97
N TYR A 188 4.22 3.98 20.79
CA TYR A 188 3.80 2.71 20.21
C TYR A 188 4.81 2.15 19.21
N GLU A 189 4.61 0.90 18.85
CA GLU A 189 5.48 0.15 17.95
C GLU A 189 4.66 -0.49 16.84
N MET A 190 5.20 -0.48 15.62
CA MET A 190 4.60 -1.10 14.44
C MET A 190 5.57 -2.11 13.86
N TYR A 191 5.09 -3.32 13.60
CA TYR A 191 5.83 -4.40 12.99
C TYR A 191 5.14 -4.83 11.71
N CYS A 192 5.91 -5.07 10.65
CA CYS A 192 5.41 -5.53 9.38
C CYS A 192 6.33 -6.59 8.80
N ALA A 193 5.76 -7.66 8.29
CA ALA A 193 6.47 -8.64 7.48
C ALA A 193 5.58 -9.04 6.30
N TYR A 194 6.10 -8.95 5.06
CA TYR A 194 5.39 -9.49 3.93
C TYR A 194 6.33 -10.20 2.95
N ALA A 195 5.76 -11.16 2.24
CA ALA A 195 6.42 -11.88 1.17
C ALA A 195 5.53 -11.90 -0.08
N LEU A 196 6.14 -11.63 -1.22
CA LEU A 196 5.55 -11.77 -2.54
C LEU A 196 6.38 -12.78 -3.33
N SER A 197 5.73 -13.68 -4.05
CA SER A 197 6.43 -14.61 -4.93
C SER A 197 5.69 -14.76 -6.25
N TYR A 198 6.45 -14.91 -7.32
CA TYR A 198 5.91 -15.03 -8.67
C TYR A 198 6.56 -16.22 -9.37
N PHE A 199 5.72 -17.13 -9.87
CA PHE A 199 6.11 -18.37 -10.50
C PHE A 199 5.58 -18.43 -11.92
N PRO A 200 6.42 -18.36 -12.95
CA PRO A 200 6.02 -18.60 -14.33
C PRO A 200 5.83 -20.10 -14.55
N LEU A 201 4.60 -20.59 -14.48
CA LEU A 201 4.29 -22.00 -14.80
C LEU A 201 4.48 -22.29 -16.29
N SER A 202 4.28 -21.26 -17.13
CA SER A 202 4.54 -21.28 -18.56
C SER A 202 4.65 -19.85 -19.08
N LYS A 203 4.89 -19.66 -20.39
CA LYS A 203 4.83 -18.32 -21.02
C LYS A 203 3.45 -17.66 -20.90
N ALA A 204 2.39 -18.48 -20.76
CA ALA A 204 1.02 -18.01 -20.67
C ALA A 204 0.53 -17.86 -19.21
N TRP A 205 1.05 -18.63 -18.28
CA TRP A 205 0.52 -18.73 -16.92
C TRP A 205 1.54 -18.32 -15.88
N ILE A 206 1.20 -17.31 -15.07
CA ILE A 206 1.99 -16.85 -13.92
C ILE A 206 1.12 -16.99 -12.68
N VAL A 207 1.68 -17.56 -11.62
CA VAL A 207 1.07 -17.61 -10.28
C VAL A 207 1.82 -16.65 -9.38
N GLY A 208 1.09 -15.76 -8.74
CA GLY A 208 1.58 -14.89 -7.69
C GLY A 208 1.01 -15.33 -6.34
N LEU A 209 1.82 -15.25 -5.29
CA LEU A 209 1.41 -15.49 -3.91
C LEU A 209 1.85 -14.30 -3.05
N ARG A 210 0.98 -13.89 -2.12
CA ARG A 210 1.25 -12.87 -1.10
C ARG A 210 0.95 -13.44 0.27
N ALA A 211 1.84 -13.18 1.22
CA ALA A 211 1.58 -13.31 2.65
C ALA A 211 1.99 -11.99 3.31
N ASP A 212 1.21 -11.51 4.28
CA ASP A 212 1.43 -10.24 4.98
C ASP A 212 1.04 -10.45 6.44
N ALA A 213 1.86 -9.99 7.36
CA ALA A 213 1.60 -10.01 8.79
C ALA A 213 2.01 -8.67 9.39
N ARG A 214 1.13 -8.07 10.17
CA ARG A 214 1.34 -6.79 10.84
C ARG A 214 0.97 -6.91 12.30
N ALA A 215 1.74 -6.23 13.14
CA ALA A 215 1.45 -6.13 14.56
C ALA A 215 1.68 -4.70 15.04
N ALA A 216 0.87 -4.26 15.99
CA ALA A 216 0.98 -2.99 16.67
C ALA A 216 0.99 -3.22 18.17
N ARG A 217 1.71 -2.40 18.93
CA ARG A 217 1.86 -2.51 20.39
C ARG A 217 1.96 -1.11 21.00
N GLY A 218 1.47 -0.96 22.25
CA GLY A 218 1.47 0.32 22.96
C GLY A 218 0.21 1.14 22.68
N ASP A 219 0.30 2.45 22.82
CA ASP A 219 -0.84 3.37 22.68
C ASP A 219 -1.08 3.74 21.21
N VAL A 220 -1.48 2.76 20.43
CA VAL A 220 -1.62 2.88 18.97
C VAL A 220 -2.83 3.72 18.61
N PRO A 221 -2.68 4.83 17.86
CA PRO A 221 -3.82 5.59 17.35
C PRO A 221 -4.71 4.71 16.47
N PHE A 222 -6.03 4.83 16.61
CA PHE A 222 -7.01 3.96 15.94
C PHE A 222 -6.86 3.90 14.41
N TYR A 223 -6.46 5.00 13.78
CA TYR A 223 -6.23 5.07 12.33
C TYR A 223 -4.88 4.50 11.88
N GLN A 224 -4.01 4.09 12.82
CA GLN A 224 -2.74 3.40 12.56
C GLN A 224 -2.86 1.88 12.79
N LEU A 225 -3.96 1.41 13.35
CA LEU A 225 -4.15 -0.02 13.55
C LEU A 225 -4.02 -0.80 12.24
N PRO A 226 -3.32 -1.92 12.24
CA PRO A 226 -3.30 -2.84 11.11
C PRO A 226 -4.71 -3.27 10.70
N PHE A 227 -4.91 -3.51 9.41
CA PHE A 227 -6.19 -3.96 8.86
C PHE A 227 -5.98 -5.01 7.75
N ILE A 228 -7.06 -5.75 7.44
CA ILE A 228 -7.05 -6.71 6.34
C ILE A 228 -7.11 -5.96 5.01
N ASP A 229 -5.96 -5.89 4.32
CA ASP A 229 -5.78 -5.21 3.04
C ASP A 229 -5.91 -6.23 1.88
N LEU A 230 -7.16 -6.55 1.52
CA LEU A 230 -7.51 -7.43 0.39
C LEU A 230 -8.49 -6.73 -0.56
N ARG A 231 -8.34 -6.95 -1.86
CA ARG A 231 -9.32 -6.48 -2.85
C ARG A 231 -10.70 -7.04 -2.54
N GLY A 232 -11.72 -6.20 -2.45
CA GLY A 232 -13.10 -6.55 -2.07
C GLY A 232 -13.41 -6.34 -0.60
N ILE A 233 -12.43 -5.93 0.19
CA ILE A 233 -12.60 -5.54 1.59
C ILE A 233 -12.24 -4.05 1.71
N PRO A 234 -13.15 -3.18 2.20
CA PRO A 234 -12.87 -1.77 2.39
C PRO A 234 -11.70 -1.56 3.36
N PHE A 235 -10.88 -0.54 3.13
CA PHE A 235 -9.82 -0.16 4.05
C PHE A 235 -10.38 0.14 5.44
N PHE A 236 -9.64 -0.26 6.47
CA PHE A 236 -9.99 -0.07 7.89
C PHE A 236 -11.23 -0.82 8.38
N ARG A 237 -11.85 -1.69 7.56
CA ARG A 237 -13.06 -2.43 7.95
C ARG A 237 -12.77 -3.49 9.03
N TYR A 238 -11.71 -4.26 8.88
CA TYR A 238 -11.29 -5.29 9.82
C TYR A 238 -9.92 -4.93 10.39
N GLN A 239 -9.92 -4.17 11.47
CA GLN A 239 -8.72 -3.69 12.16
C GLN A 239 -8.46 -4.48 13.44
N ASN A 240 -7.19 -4.67 13.77
CA ASN A 240 -6.75 -5.22 15.05
C ASN A 240 -5.27 -4.90 15.26
N GLU A 241 -4.77 -5.02 16.50
CA GLU A 241 -3.34 -4.95 16.80
C GLU A 241 -2.51 -6.04 16.09
N ASN A 242 -3.12 -7.16 15.73
CA ASN A 242 -2.47 -8.23 15.00
C ASN A 242 -3.33 -8.61 13.79
N VAL A 243 -2.75 -8.51 12.61
CA VAL A 243 -3.41 -8.86 11.35
C VAL A 243 -2.48 -9.71 10.52
N ALA A 244 -3.00 -10.78 9.95
CA ALA A 244 -2.28 -11.59 8.97
C ALA A 244 -3.20 -11.89 7.78
N LEU A 245 -2.65 -11.96 6.58
CA LEU A 245 -3.39 -12.32 5.38
C LEU A 245 -2.53 -13.12 4.40
N ALA A 246 -3.22 -13.86 3.53
CA ALA A 246 -2.63 -14.51 2.38
C ALA A 246 -3.53 -14.32 1.16
N GLU A 247 -2.92 -14.11 0.00
CA GLU A 247 -3.62 -13.93 -1.27
C GLU A 247 -2.87 -14.69 -2.38
N ALA A 248 -3.61 -15.31 -3.28
CA ALA A 248 -3.10 -15.91 -4.49
C ALA A 248 -3.72 -15.24 -5.72
N GLU A 249 -2.91 -15.04 -6.75
CA GLU A 249 -3.35 -14.52 -8.04
C GLU A 249 -2.81 -15.42 -9.18
N VAL A 250 -3.67 -15.75 -10.13
CA VAL A 250 -3.29 -16.43 -11.36
C VAL A 250 -3.52 -15.48 -12.52
N ARG A 251 -2.46 -15.19 -13.27
CA ARG A 251 -2.49 -14.38 -14.49
C ARG A 251 -2.34 -15.28 -15.72
N TRP A 252 -3.33 -15.25 -16.59
CA TRP A 252 -3.32 -15.93 -17.88
C TRP A 252 -3.13 -14.92 -19.02
N ASN A 253 -1.95 -14.92 -19.62
CA ASN A 253 -1.62 -14.10 -20.79
C ASN A 253 -2.25 -14.74 -22.04
N ILE A 254 -3.45 -14.31 -22.41
CA ILE A 254 -4.21 -14.84 -23.57
C ILE A 254 -3.52 -14.44 -24.87
N THR A 255 -2.98 -13.21 -24.91
CA THR A 255 -2.23 -12.66 -26.04
C THR A 255 -1.01 -11.91 -25.51
N PRO A 256 -0.07 -11.48 -26.36
CA PRO A 256 1.07 -10.64 -25.91
C PRO A 256 0.68 -9.32 -25.27
N ARG A 257 -0.60 -8.91 -25.33
CA ARG A 257 -1.09 -7.64 -24.80
C ARG A 257 -2.22 -7.76 -23.80
N TRP A 258 -2.92 -8.89 -23.76
CA TRP A 258 -4.08 -9.08 -22.92
C TRP A 258 -3.89 -10.26 -21.99
N ALA A 259 -4.26 -10.07 -20.76
CA ALA A 259 -4.29 -11.12 -19.76
C ALA A 259 -5.61 -11.08 -18.98
N LEU A 260 -6.02 -12.23 -18.48
CA LEU A 260 -7.02 -12.37 -17.44
C LEU A 260 -6.31 -12.65 -16.12
N VAL A 261 -6.90 -12.22 -15.03
CA VAL A 261 -6.46 -12.56 -13.68
C VAL A 261 -7.63 -13.12 -12.90
N GLY A 262 -7.34 -14.12 -12.06
CA GLY A 262 -8.22 -14.60 -11.02
C GLY A 262 -7.46 -14.53 -9.70
N PHE A 263 -8.11 -14.12 -8.63
CA PHE A 263 -7.47 -13.97 -7.32
C PHE A 263 -8.42 -14.38 -6.19
N ALA A 264 -7.83 -14.82 -5.10
CA ALA A 264 -8.53 -15.10 -3.86
C ALA A 264 -7.58 -14.92 -2.69
N GLY A 265 -8.11 -14.42 -1.58
CA GLY A 265 -7.35 -14.19 -0.37
C GLY A 265 -8.20 -14.32 0.88
N THR A 266 -7.52 -14.51 1.99
CA THR A 266 -8.13 -14.54 3.32
C THR A 266 -7.23 -13.79 4.30
N GLY A 267 -7.85 -13.12 5.25
CA GLY A 267 -7.16 -12.42 6.33
C GLY A 267 -7.80 -12.74 7.67
N LYS A 268 -7.02 -12.53 8.71
CA LYS A 268 -7.41 -12.65 10.12
C LYS A 268 -7.00 -11.38 10.87
N ALA A 269 -7.98 -10.74 11.45
CA ALA A 269 -7.87 -9.73 12.50
C ALA A 269 -8.50 -10.33 13.77
N ASP A 270 -9.45 -9.70 14.41
CA ASP A 270 -10.34 -10.37 15.38
C ASP A 270 -11.20 -11.41 14.65
N GLU A 271 -11.82 -10.97 13.57
CA GLU A 271 -12.58 -11.81 12.66
C GLU A 271 -11.75 -12.21 11.43
N SER A 272 -12.19 -13.25 10.76
CA SER A 272 -11.63 -13.67 9.48
C SER A 272 -12.49 -13.15 8.34
N ALA A 273 -11.83 -12.58 7.33
CA ALA A 273 -12.51 -12.14 6.12
C ALA A 273 -11.81 -12.71 4.90
N SER A 274 -12.60 -13.08 3.89
CA SER A 274 -12.10 -13.64 2.63
C SER A 274 -12.69 -12.88 1.46
N ALA A 275 -11.90 -12.73 0.41
CA ALA A 275 -12.34 -12.09 -0.82
C ALA A 275 -11.78 -12.84 -2.03
N TRP A 276 -12.46 -12.71 -3.16
CA TRP A 276 -12.04 -13.28 -4.43
C TRP A 276 -12.51 -12.41 -5.58
N GLY A 277 -11.93 -12.59 -6.75
CA GLY A 277 -12.33 -11.82 -7.91
C GLY A 277 -11.67 -12.24 -9.21
N LEU A 278 -12.07 -11.53 -10.24
CA LEU A 278 -11.57 -11.70 -11.60
C LEU A 278 -11.23 -10.33 -12.18
N GLY A 279 -10.30 -10.30 -13.11
CA GLY A 279 -9.94 -9.06 -13.77
C GLY A 279 -9.37 -9.25 -15.17
N VAL A 280 -9.32 -8.14 -15.89
CA VAL A 280 -8.73 -8.05 -17.24
C VAL A 280 -7.57 -7.09 -17.20
N ARG A 281 -6.48 -7.44 -17.85
CA ARG A 281 -5.26 -6.63 -17.95
C ARG A 281 -4.91 -6.36 -19.40
N ARG A 282 -4.44 -5.15 -19.69
CA ARG A 282 -3.87 -4.76 -20.97
C ARG A 282 -2.49 -4.17 -20.79
N LEU A 283 -1.50 -4.68 -21.51
CA LEU A 283 -0.15 -4.12 -21.54
C LEU A 283 -0.15 -2.77 -22.25
N VAL A 284 -0.01 -1.69 -21.49
CA VAL A 284 -0.07 -0.31 -21.98
C VAL A 284 1.31 0.31 -22.23
N ALA A 285 2.30 -0.04 -21.40
CA ALA A 285 3.67 0.44 -21.57
C ALA A 285 4.62 -0.76 -21.67
N ARG A 286 4.88 -1.20 -22.89
CA ARG A 286 5.69 -2.40 -23.19
C ARG A 286 7.10 -2.33 -22.60
N ARG A 287 7.76 -1.18 -22.68
CA ARG A 287 9.15 -1.00 -22.21
C ARG A 287 9.25 -1.13 -20.68
N LEU A 288 8.19 -0.78 -19.95
CA LEU A 288 8.13 -0.86 -18.49
C LEU A 288 7.46 -2.15 -18.01
N GLY A 289 6.81 -2.90 -18.90
CA GLY A 289 5.99 -4.03 -18.52
C GLY A 289 4.73 -3.64 -17.74
N ILE A 290 4.21 -2.41 -17.92
CA ILE A 290 3.05 -1.95 -17.16
C ILE A 290 1.78 -2.45 -17.81
N TYR A 291 1.03 -3.25 -17.07
CA TYR A 291 -0.35 -3.58 -17.36
C TYR A 291 -1.28 -2.61 -16.63
N MET A 292 -2.36 -2.24 -17.30
CA MET A 292 -3.52 -1.59 -16.68
C MET A 292 -4.74 -2.48 -16.85
N GLY A 293 -5.66 -2.41 -15.91
CA GLY A 293 -6.85 -3.24 -15.99
C GLY A 293 -7.93 -2.90 -14.99
N VAL A 294 -8.96 -3.73 -15.00
CA VAL A 294 -10.11 -3.62 -14.11
C VAL A 294 -10.31 -4.96 -13.43
N ASP A 295 -10.52 -4.92 -12.12
CA ASP A 295 -10.88 -6.06 -11.29
C ASP A 295 -12.29 -5.90 -10.75
N LEU A 296 -13.04 -6.98 -10.73
CA LEU A 296 -14.27 -7.14 -9.97
C LEU A 296 -13.96 -8.06 -8.80
N ALA A 297 -14.08 -7.55 -7.60
CA ALA A 297 -13.77 -8.28 -6.38
C ALA A 297 -15.02 -8.42 -5.50
N LYS A 298 -15.23 -9.61 -4.95
CA LYS A 298 -16.30 -9.92 -4.00
C LYS A 298 -15.69 -10.15 -2.64
N GLY A 299 -16.02 -9.28 -1.70
CA GLY A 299 -15.76 -9.44 -0.26
C GLY A 299 -16.97 -9.99 0.50
N PRO A 300 -16.89 -10.03 1.84
CA PRO A 300 -17.98 -10.50 2.68
C PRO A 300 -19.24 -9.64 2.56
N GLU A 301 -19.10 -8.33 2.48
CA GLU A 301 -20.19 -7.37 2.55
C GLU A 301 -20.61 -6.87 1.18
N GLU A 302 -19.65 -6.57 0.31
CA GLU A 302 -19.92 -5.92 -0.96
C GLU A 302 -19.11 -6.47 -2.13
N THR A 303 -19.45 -5.97 -3.32
CA THR A 303 -18.69 -6.20 -4.55
C THR A 303 -18.11 -4.86 -5.00
N ALA A 304 -16.80 -4.81 -5.20
CA ALA A 304 -16.07 -3.61 -5.57
C ALA A 304 -15.39 -3.74 -6.93
N ILE A 305 -15.26 -2.62 -7.63
CA ILE A 305 -14.54 -2.52 -8.89
C ILE A 305 -13.23 -1.77 -8.60
N TYR A 306 -12.09 -2.34 -9.04
CA TYR A 306 -10.79 -1.71 -8.91
C TYR A 306 -10.17 -1.45 -10.27
N ILE A 307 -9.56 -0.28 -10.42
CA ILE A 307 -8.73 0.03 -11.58
C ILE A 307 -7.28 -0.16 -11.18
N GLN A 308 -6.62 -1.10 -11.83
CA GLN A 308 -5.25 -1.49 -11.50
C GLN A 308 -4.25 -0.94 -12.51
N ALA A 309 -3.08 -0.52 -12.01
CA ALA A 309 -1.92 -0.14 -12.81
C ALA A 309 -0.68 -0.85 -12.24
N GLY A 310 -0.15 -1.81 -12.97
CA GLY A 310 0.92 -2.69 -12.50
C GLY A 310 0.39 -3.89 -11.71
N SER A 311 1.17 -4.35 -10.72
CA SER A 311 0.75 -5.39 -9.77
C SER A 311 -0.28 -4.83 -8.80
N ALA A 312 -1.22 -5.66 -8.37
CA ALA A 312 -2.15 -5.32 -7.30
C ALA A 312 -1.43 -5.26 -5.93
N TRP A 313 -0.27 -5.88 -5.81
CA TRP A 313 0.54 -5.91 -4.59
C TRP A 313 1.71 -4.94 -4.69
N ARG A 314 2.00 -4.23 -3.60
CA ARG A 314 3.02 -3.18 -3.50
C ARG A 314 4.40 -3.69 -3.13
#